data_f59486021d50bb942d10aa9baecaadf9
#
_entry.id   f59486021d50bb942d10aa9baecaadf9
#
_cell.length_a   1.000
_cell.length_b   1.000
_cell.length_c   1.000
_cell.angle_alpha   90.00
_cell.angle_beta   90.00
_cell.angle_gamma   90.00
#
_symmetry.space_group_name_H-M   'P 1'
#
loop_
_entity.id
_entity.type
_entity.pdbx_description
1 polymer ?
#
loop_
_entity_poly.entity_id
_entity_poly.type
_entity_poly.pdbx_seq_one_letter_code
_entity_poly.pdbx_strand_id
1 'polypeptide(L)'
;NTNLLILEQAIGGFTTFNLTNANRTLTFTNGAVSNGKNDVIKLTGTLAGTRTVSIPDGIEKVYNVQNACDHAGNTLTFKTASGTGVLLCEGNNYVLYSDGTNIVKLSEQRNWRVVSAAETVQAGAQLLVNTSGGGVTITLPASPATGDEVSFVDQGYDFNSNALTVGRNSSNIANAASDLVVNTQGAAFCLVFSGDATTGWTYKEK
;
A
#
# COMPACT_ATOMS: atom_id res chain seq x y z
N ASN A 1 -32.06 20.37 6.13
CA ASN A 1 -32.76 19.11 5.82
C ASN A 1 -31.76 17.95 5.97
N THR A 2 -31.91 17.14 7.02
CA THR A 2 -31.00 16.03 7.37
C THR A 2 -30.83 15.02 6.21
N ASN A 3 -31.91 14.73 5.47
CA ASN A 3 -31.86 13.78 4.35
C ASN A 3 -30.98 14.29 3.20
N LEU A 4 -31.00 15.59 2.92
CA LEU A 4 -30.16 16.21 1.90
C LEU A 4 -28.68 16.12 2.30
N LEU A 5 -28.35 16.44 3.57
CA LEU A 5 -26.98 16.32 4.08
C LEU A 5 -26.44 14.90 4.02
N ILE A 6 -27.28 13.88 4.29
CA ILE A 6 -26.90 12.47 4.16
C ILE A 6 -26.61 12.11 2.70
N LEU A 7 -27.41 12.60 1.77
CA LEU A 7 -27.24 12.36 0.34
C LEU A 7 -25.97 13.04 -0.19
N GLU A 8 -25.75 14.30 0.17
CA GLU A 8 -24.53 15.05 -0.16
C GLU A 8 -23.28 14.33 0.36
N GLN A 9 -23.32 13.83 1.62
CA GLN A 9 -22.22 13.07 2.19
C GLN A 9 -21.96 11.76 1.44
N ALA A 10 -23.00 11.07 1.00
CA ALA A 10 -22.90 9.80 0.27
C ALA A 10 -22.37 9.96 -1.16
N ILE A 11 -22.60 11.12 -1.80
CA ILE A 11 -22.21 11.40 -3.18
C ILE A 11 -20.84 12.05 -3.27
N GLY A 12 -20.51 12.97 -2.38
CA GLY A 12 -19.28 13.79 -2.46
C GLY A 12 -18.63 14.06 -1.09
N GLY A 13 -19.08 13.35 -0.04
CA GLY A 13 -18.54 13.55 1.29
C GLY A 13 -17.08 13.13 1.41
N PHE A 14 -16.30 13.92 2.14
CA PHE A 14 -14.89 13.71 2.40
C PHE A 14 -14.63 13.64 3.90
N THR A 15 -13.76 12.71 4.31
CA THR A 15 -13.28 12.64 5.70
C THR A 15 -11.80 12.28 5.75
N THR A 16 -11.13 12.71 6.82
CA THR A 16 -9.72 12.38 7.08
C THR A 16 -9.58 11.65 8.41
N PHE A 17 -8.80 10.57 8.42
CA PHE A 17 -8.44 9.85 9.64
C PHE A 17 -6.92 9.86 9.83
N ASN A 18 -6.49 10.26 11.02
CA ASN A 18 -5.12 10.03 11.47
C ASN A 18 -5.03 8.64 12.12
N LEU A 19 -4.10 7.81 11.62
CA LEU A 19 -3.91 6.42 12.03
C LEU A 19 -2.65 6.19 12.87
N THR A 20 -1.95 7.24 13.29
CA THR A 20 -0.68 7.11 14.02
C THR A 20 -0.79 6.13 15.19
N ASN A 21 -1.78 6.30 16.05
CA ASN A 21 -1.86 5.58 17.32
C ASN A 21 -3.07 4.63 17.46
N ALA A 22 -4.00 4.61 16.51
CA ALA A 22 -5.24 3.85 16.65
C ALA A 22 -5.79 3.35 15.32
N ASN A 23 -6.43 2.18 15.37
CA ASN A 23 -7.34 1.71 14.34
C ASN A 23 -8.54 2.63 14.21
N ARG A 24 -9.26 2.57 13.08
CA ARG A 24 -10.50 3.29 12.87
C ARG A 24 -11.62 2.35 12.46
N THR A 25 -12.77 2.51 13.13
CA THR A 25 -14.00 1.86 12.70
C THR A 25 -14.93 2.92 12.16
N LEU A 26 -15.41 2.71 10.94
CA LEU A 26 -16.39 3.59 10.30
C LEU A 26 -17.75 3.34 10.91
N THR A 27 -18.51 4.41 11.09
CA THR A 27 -19.85 4.36 11.69
C THR A 27 -20.92 4.69 10.66
N PHE A 28 -22.09 4.03 10.79
CA PHE A 28 -23.26 4.24 9.95
C PHE A 28 -24.47 4.42 10.84
N THR A 29 -24.87 5.67 11.03
CA THR A 29 -26.06 6.01 11.82
C THR A 29 -27.24 6.21 10.91
N ASN A 30 -28.33 5.47 11.13
CA ASN A 30 -29.55 5.65 10.35
C ASN A 30 -30.15 7.04 10.59
N GLY A 31 -30.58 7.70 9.52
CA GLY A 31 -31.21 9.02 9.59
C GLY A 31 -30.26 10.17 9.98
N ALA A 32 -28.93 9.95 10.06
CA ALA A 32 -27.96 10.98 10.43
C ALA A 32 -26.68 10.89 9.58
N VAL A 33 -25.92 11.98 9.51
CA VAL A 33 -24.57 12.00 8.96
C VAL A 33 -23.65 11.12 9.83
N SER A 34 -22.72 10.41 9.19
CA SER A 34 -21.75 9.56 9.89
C SER A 34 -20.52 9.31 9.01
N ASN A 35 -19.37 9.09 9.63
CA ASN A 35 -18.09 9.08 8.92
C ASN A 35 -17.99 8.00 7.83
N GLY A 36 -18.66 6.85 7.99
CA GLY A 36 -18.68 5.78 7.00
C GLY A 36 -19.51 6.08 5.74
N LYS A 37 -20.36 7.11 5.77
CA LYS A 37 -21.15 7.51 4.61
C LYS A 37 -20.36 8.34 3.60
N ASN A 38 -19.21 8.90 3.99
CA ASN A 38 -18.39 9.66 3.06
C ASN A 38 -17.91 8.79 1.88
N ASP A 39 -17.88 9.38 0.70
CA ASP A 39 -17.38 8.73 -0.51
C ASP A 39 -15.85 8.69 -0.53
N VAL A 40 -15.20 9.78 -0.13
CA VAL A 40 -13.75 9.90 -0.11
C VAL A 40 -13.22 9.83 1.32
N ILE A 41 -12.27 8.94 1.54
CA ILE A 41 -11.58 8.76 2.82
C ILE A 41 -10.09 9.00 2.62
N LYS A 42 -9.52 9.98 3.32
CA LYS A 42 -8.08 10.22 3.38
C LYS A 42 -7.51 9.65 4.68
N LEU A 43 -6.49 8.80 4.56
CA LEU A 43 -5.76 8.21 5.67
C LEU A 43 -4.42 8.90 5.80
N THR A 44 -4.03 9.31 7.02
CA THR A 44 -2.83 10.12 7.29
C THR A 44 -2.12 9.68 8.56
N GLY A 45 -0.88 10.14 8.72
CA GLY A 45 -0.04 9.93 9.91
C GLY A 45 1.03 8.86 9.69
N THR A 46 2.08 8.91 10.50
CA THR A 46 3.10 7.86 10.57
C THR A 46 2.61 6.74 11.49
N LEU A 47 2.54 5.52 10.99
CA LEU A 47 1.98 4.39 11.72
C LEU A 47 2.94 3.93 12.83
N ALA A 48 2.51 3.99 14.10
CA ALA A 48 3.26 3.46 15.24
C ALA A 48 3.08 1.92 15.41
N GLY A 49 2.48 1.23 14.45
CA GLY A 49 2.23 -0.21 14.42
C GLY A 49 1.23 -0.55 13.31
N THR A 50 1.00 -1.83 13.07
CA THR A 50 -0.03 -2.28 12.11
C THR A 50 -1.39 -1.68 12.42
N ARG A 51 -2.07 -1.15 11.38
CA ARG A 51 -3.37 -0.47 11.51
C ARG A 51 -4.43 -1.09 10.63
N THR A 52 -5.66 -0.93 11.09
CA THR A 52 -6.85 -1.36 10.37
C THR A 52 -7.88 -0.24 10.34
N VAL A 53 -8.45 -0.01 9.15
CA VAL A 53 -9.71 0.71 8.99
C VAL A 53 -10.79 -0.34 8.74
N SER A 54 -11.82 -0.38 9.59
CA SER A 54 -12.90 -1.36 9.46
C SER A 54 -14.25 -0.68 9.24
N ILE A 55 -15.10 -1.35 8.49
CA ILE A 55 -16.52 -1.00 8.32
C ILE A 55 -17.39 -2.11 8.91
N PRO A 56 -18.57 -1.82 9.42
CA PRO A 56 -19.52 -2.85 9.86
C PRO A 56 -19.86 -3.81 8.73
N ASP A 57 -20.09 -5.08 9.06
CA ASP A 57 -20.64 -6.04 8.10
C ASP A 57 -22.02 -5.64 7.61
N GLY A 58 -22.42 -6.09 6.43
CA GLY A 58 -23.70 -5.77 5.80
C GLY A 58 -23.75 -4.41 5.11
N ILE A 59 -22.65 -3.66 5.07
CA ILE A 59 -22.57 -2.37 4.35
C ILE A 59 -22.03 -2.61 2.95
N GLU A 60 -22.85 -2.35 1.95
CA GLU A 60 -22.46 -2.37 0.52
C GLU A 60 -22.19 -0.94 0.03
N LYS A 61 -20.94 -0.64 -0.33
CA LYS A 61 -20.56 0.72 -0.73
C LYS A 61 -19.22 0.75 -1.45
N VAL A 62 -19.08 1.66 -2.41
CA VAL A 62 -17.79 2.05 -2.99
C VAL A 62 -17.13 3.12 -2.13
N TYR A 63 -15.82 3.04 -1.99
CA TYR A 63 -14.97 4.00 -1.29
C TYR A 63 -13.80 4.42 -2.18
N ASN A 64 -13.56 5.73 -2.27
CA ASN A 64 -12.35 6.30 -2.81
C ASN A 64 -11.38 6.55 -1.65
N VAL A 65 -10.33 5.75 -1.54
CA VAL A 65 -9.39 5.81 -0.40
C VAL A 65 -8.07 6.41 -0.85
N GLN A 66 -7.68 7.52 -0.23
CA GLN A 66 -6.37 8.14 -0.39
C GLN A 66 -5.47 7.70 0.77
N ASN A 67 -4.47 6.87 0.50
CA ASN A 67 -3.52 6.46 1.52
C ASN A 67 -2.30 7.39 1.53
N ALA A 68 -2.35 8.40 2.37
CA ALA A 68 -1.26 9.35 2.64
C ALA A 68 -0.59 9.08 4.01
N CYS A 69 -0.65 7.84 4.50
CA CYS A 69 0.12 7.41 5.67
C CYS A 69 1.56 7.13 5.28
N ASP A 70 2.49 7.45 6.17
CA ASP A 70 3.82 6.86 6.21
C ASP A 70 3.70 5.56 7.03
N HIS A 71 3.99 4.44 6.41
CA HIS A 71 3.81 3.14 7.04
C HIS A 71 4.90 2.80 8.06
N ALA A 72 6.10 3.40 7.95
CA ALA A 72 7.24 3.14 8.86
C ALA A 72 7.52 1.62 9.02
N GLY A 73 7.40 0.84 7.92
CA GLY A 73 7.56 -0.62 7.93
C GLY A 73 6.36 -1.42 8.47
N ASN A 74 5.26 -0.75 8.83
CA ASN A 74 4.03 -1.40 9.31
C ASN A 74 3.06 -1.67 8.16
N THR A 75 1.93 -2.33 8.45
CA THR A 75 0.88 -2.60 7.47
C THR A 75 -0.39 -1.83 7.76
N LEU A 76 -1.13 -1.50 6.71
CA LEU A 76 -2.44 -0.87 6.78
C LEU A 76 -3.44 -1.67 5.97
N THR A 77 -4.52 -2.13 6.63
CA THR A 77 -5.57 -2.92 5.99
C THR A 77 -6.91 -2.19 6.06
N PHE A 78 -7.64 -2.14 4.96
CA PHE A 78 -9.04 -1.71 4.91
C PHE A 78 -9.92 -2.95 4.76
N LYS A 79 -10.84 -3.22 5.71
CA LYS A 79 -11.62 -4.46 5.76
C LYS A 79 -13.02 -4.25 6.33
N THR A 80 -13.89 -5.23 6.18
CA THR A 80 -15.12 -5.34 6.98
C THR A 80 -14.79 -5.84 8.38
N ALA A 81 -15.72 -5.78 9.30
CA ALA A 81 -15.49 -6.17 10.70
C ALA A 81 -15.04 -7.63 10.82
N SER A 82 -15.72 -8.57 10.15
CA SER A 82 -15.44 -10.00 10.22
C SER A 82 -14.77 -10.58 8.96
N GLY A 83 -14.92 -9.94 7.80
CA GLY A 83 -14.46 -10.47 6.52
C GLY A 83 -13.00 -10.15 6.17
N THR A 84 -12.65 -10.46 4.92
CA THR A 84 -11.34 -10.17 4.36
C THR A 84 -11.24 -8.71 3.92
N GLY A 85 -10.02 -8.19 3.87
CA GLY A 85 -9.73 -6.81 3.48
C GLY A 85 -8.67 -6.69 2.40
N VAL A 86 -8.38 -5.44 2.05
CA VAL A 86 -7.32 -5.06 1.11
C VAL A 86 -6.17 -4.44 1.90
N LEU A 87 -4.97 -4.97 1.69
CA LEU A 87 -3.75 -4.37 2.18
C LEU A 87 -3.44 -3.14 1.32
N LEU A 88 -3.28 -1.99 1.96
CA LEU A 88 -3.02 -0.72 1.28
C LEU A 88 -1.51 -0.46 1.24
N CYS A 89 -0.96 -0.25 0.05
CA CYS A 89 0.43 0.17 -0.13
C CYS A 89 0.58 1.65 0.22
N GLU A 90 1.70 2.02 0.80
CA GLU A 90 2.03 3.41 1.15
C GLU A 90 2.03 4.32 -0.09
N GLY A 91 1.35 5.46 0.02
CA GLY A 91 1.29 6.48 -1.02
C GLY A 91 0.27 6.21 -2.13
N ASN A 92 -0.31 5.02 -2.23
CA ASN A 92 -1.25 4.67 -3.30
C ASN A 92 -2.70 5.10 -2.99
N ASN A 93 -3.49 5.28 -4.04
CA ASN A 93 -4.92 5.56 -3.94
C ASN A 93 -5.72 4.38 -4.48
N TYR A 94 -6.93 4.19 -3.96
CA TYR A 94 -7.73 3.00 -4.24
C TYR A 94 -9.19 3.36 -4.52
N VAL A 95 -9.81 2.59 -5.39
CA VAL A 95 -11.26 2.42 -5.43
C VAL A 95 -11.57 1.04 -4.84
N LEU A 96 -12.21 1.02 -3.69
CA LEU A 96 -12.57 -0.19 -2.95
C LEU A 96 -14.09 -0.37 -2.97
N TYR A 97 -14.54 -1.62 -3.01
CA TYR A 97 -15.94 -1.98 -2.87
C TYR A 97 -16.13 -2.91 -1.68
N SER A 98 -17.07 -2.59 -0.83
CA SER A 98 -17.58 -3.52 0.17
C SER A 98 -18.80 -4.25 -0.37
N ASP A 99 -18.76 -5.56 -0.39
CA ASP A 99 -19.89 -6.43 -0.78
C ASP A 99 -20.79 -6.81 0.42
N GLY A 100 -20.59 -6.14 1.55
CA GLY A 100 -21.25 -6.43 2.82
C GLY A 100 -20.56 -7.48 3.66
N THR A 101 -19.65 -8.27 3.09
CA THR A 101 -18.89 -9.33 3.77
C THR A 101 -17.38 -9.05 3.71
N ASN A 102 -16.89 -8.67 2.55
CA ASN A 102 -15.47 -8.46 2.27
C ASN A 102 -15.22 -7.09 1.62
N ILE A 103 -13.97 -6.67 1.61
CA ILE A 103 -13.52 -5.53 0.78
C ILE A 103 -12.82 -6.06 -0.46
N VAL A 104 -13.24 -5.58 -1.61
CA VAL A 104 -12.67 -5.90 -2.93
C VAL A 104 -11.99 -4.67 -3.51
N LYS A 105 -10.79 -4.83 -4.02
CA LYS A 105 -10.08 -3.77 -4.74
C LYS A 105 -10.58 -3.73 -6.19
N LEU A 106 -11.24 -2.63 -6.59
CA LEU A 106 -11.69 -2.41 -7.97
C LEU A 106 -10.57 -1.79 -8.81
N SER A 107 -9.85 -0.82 -8.25
CA SER A 107 -8.69 -0.24 -8.90
C SER A 107 -7.68 0.31 -7.88
N GLU A 108 -6.46 0.52 -8.35
CA GLU A 108 -5.36 1.10 -7.59
C GLU A 108 -4.58 2.07 -8.47
N GLN A 109 -4.42 3.29 -8.01
CA GLN A 109 -3.48 4.24 -8.56
C GLN A 109 -2.19 4.15 -7.75
N ARG A 110 -1.14 3.64 -8.38
CA ARG A 110 0.20 3.56 -7.79
C ARG A 110 0.93 4.89 -7.96
N ASN A 111 1.57 5.36 -6.92
CA ASN A 111 2.32 6.61 -6.94
C ASN A 111 3.79 6.35 -6.62
N TRP A 112 4.67 7.05 -7.32
CA TRP A 112 6.09 7.06 -7.01
C TRP A 112 6.36 7.81 -5.71
N ARG A 113 7.17 7.24 -4.85
CA ARG A 113 7.66 7.91 -3.64
C ARG A 113 9.17 7.78 -3.49
N VAL A 114 9.78 8.78 -2.88
CA VAL A 114 11.22 8.76 -2.56
C VAL A 114 11.46 7.93 -1.31
N VAL A 115 12.50 7.11 -1.36
CA VAL A 115 12.97 6.30 -0.24
C VAL A 115 14.48 6.47 -0.10
N SER A 116 14.94 6.76 1.13
CA SER A 116 16.36 6.96 1.46
C SER A 116 16.83 6.16 2.67
N ALA A 117 15.97 5.31 3.23
CA ALA A 117 16.27 4.46 4.38
C ALA A 117 15.78 3.03 4.14
N ALA A 118 16.32 2.09 4.91
CA ALA A 118 15.90 0.70 4.83
C ALA A 118 14.44 0.54 5.29
N GLU A 119 13.65 -0.20 4.50
CA GLU A 119 12.26 -0.51 4.83
C GLU A 119 11.79 -1.82 4.20
N THR A 120 10.67 -2.37 4.71
CA THR A 120 9.93 -3.45 4.07
C THR A 120 8.74 -2.87 3.33
N VAL A 121 8.64 -3.15 2.02
CA VAL A 121 7.59 -2.59 1.17
C VAL A 121 6.40 -3.53 0.99
N GLN A 122 5.29 -2.97 0.58
CA GLN A 122 4.09 -3.70 0.17
C GLN A 122 4.08 -3.91 -1.35
N ALA A 123 3.32 -4.91 -1.79
CA ALA A 123 3.04 -5.09 -3.23
C ALA A 123 2.40 -3.83 -3.82
N GLY A 124 2.81 -3.45 -5.01
CA GLY A 124 2.37 -2.23 -5.69
C GLY A 124 3.26 -1.00 -5.43
N ALA A 125 4.33 -1.13 -4.63
CA ALA A 125 5.25 -0.01 -4.37
C ALA A 125 6.00 0.43 -5.63
N GLN A 126 6.09 1.76 -5.84
CA GLN A 126 6.90 2.41 -6.86
C GLN A 126 7.90 3.36 -6.19
N LEU A 127 9.19 3.04 -6.29
CA LEU A 127 10.23 3.63 -5.45
C LEU A 127 11.28 4.38 -6.27
N LEU A 128 11.44 5.66 -5.94
CA LEU A 128 12.59 6.47 -6.31
C LEU A 128 13.62 6.33 -5.18
N VAL A 129 14.60 5.43 -5.34
CA VAL A 129 15.53 5.11 -4.27
C VAL A 129 16.71 6.07 -4.30
N ASN A 130 16.89 6.80 -3.19
CA ASN A 130 17.99 7.73 -3.01
C ASN A 130 19.06 7.11 -2.10
N THR A 131 20.21 6.78 -2.68
CA THR A 131 21.36 6.19 -1.97
C THR A 131 22.50 7.20 -1.75
N SER A 132 22.27 8.50 -1.94
CA SER A 132 23.32 9.53 -1.76
C SER A 132 23.91 9.56 -0.34
N GLY A 133 23.15 9.15 0.66
CA GLY A 133 23.59 9.04 2.07
C GLY A 133 24.22 7.70 2.45
N GLY A 134 24.32 6.75 1.53
CA GLY A 134 24.81 5.38 1.76
C GLY A 134 23.92 4.32 1.12
N GLY A 135 24.37 3.06 1.13
CA GLY A 135 23.56 1.95 0.59
C GLY A 135 22.22 1.77 1.32
N VAL A 136 21.16 1.51 0.56
CA VAL A 136 19.81 1.30 1.09
C VAL A 136 19.37 -0.15 0.87
N THR A 137 18.69 -0.73 1.87
CA THR A 137 18.08 -2.06 1.76
C THR A 137 16.56 -1.93 1.70
N ILE A 138 15.97 -2.36 0.60
CA ILE A 138 14.51 -2.45 0.44
C ILE A 138 14.12 -3.92 0.48
N THR A 139 13.35 -4.30 1.48
CA THR A 139 12.89 -5.69 1.68
C THR A 139 11.54 -5.91 0.99
N LEU A 140 11.47 -6.92 0.14
CA LEU A 140 10.26 -7.31 -0.58
C LEU A 140 9.16 -7.82 0.36
N PRO A 141 7.89 -7.88 -0.08
CA PRO A 141 6.78 -8.44 0.72
C PRO A 141 7.06 -9.87 1.20
N ALA A 142 6.69 -10.19 2.45
CA ALA A 142 6.94 -11.49 3.07
C ALA A 142 6.06 -12.64 2.51
N SER A 143 4.87 -12.30 2.00
CA SER A 143 3.90 -13.27 1.48
C SER A 143 3.30 -12.74 0.18
N PRO A 144 4.11 -12.69 -0.89
CA PRO A 144 3.66 -12.14 -2.15
C PRO A 144 2.64 -13.08 -2.84
N ALA A 145 1.65 -12.51 -3.50
CA ALA A 145 0.75 -13.21 -4.39
C ALA A 145 1.27 -13.17 -5.84
N THR A 146 0.90 -14.15 -6.65
CA THR A 146 1.25 -14.16 -8.08
C THR A 146 0.81 -12.88 -8.77
N GLY A 147 1.73 -12.22 -9.44
CA GLY A 147 1.50 -10.94 -10.12
C GLY A 147 1.73 -9.69 -9.26
N ASP A 148 2.08 -9.84 -7.99
CA ASP A 148 2.53 -8.71 -7.18
C ASP A 148 3.78 -8.08 -7.78
N GLU A 149 3.85 -6.74 -7.76
CA GLU A 149 4.92 -5.96 -8.39
C GLU A 149 5.56 -4.98 -7.41
N VAL A 150 6.87 -4.75 -7.58
CA VAL A 150 7.60 -3.66 -6.93
C VAL A 150 8.54 -3.05 -7.97
N SER A 151 8.50 -1.72 -8.11
CA SER A 151 9.31 -0.97 -9.07
C SER A 151 10.36 -0.10 -8.37
N PHE A 152 11.54 -0.03 -8.97
CA PHE A 152 12.70 0.69 -8.44
C PHE A 152 13.31 1.58 -9.50
N VAL A 153 13.73 2.79 -9.11
CA VAL A 153 14.50 3.71 -9.93
C VAL A 153 15.62 4.32 -9.07
N ASP A 154 16.83 4.34 -9.60
CA ASP A 154 17.95 5.09 -9.01
C ASP A 154 17.71 6.58 -9.14
N GLN A 155 17.27 7.23 -8.06
CA GLN A 155 16.90 8.65 -8.07
C GLN A 155 18.10 9.56 -8.27
N GLY A 156 19.22 9.23 -7.63
CA GLY A 156 20.40 10.09 -7.57
C GLY A 156 21.51 9.70 -8.56
N TYR A 157 21.31 8.62 -9.32
CA TYR A 157 22.37 8.02 -10.13
C TYR A 157 23.58 7.59 -9.30
N ASP A 158 23.35 7.11 -8.06
CA ASP A 158 24.37 6.80 -7.06
C ASP A 158 24.53 5.31 -6.78
N PHE A 159 23.77 4.40 -7.41
CA PHE A 159 23.84 2.96 -7.12
C PHE A 159 25.20 2.34 -7.38
N ASN A 160 26.01 2.92 -8.28
CA ASN A 160 27.38 2.47 -8.53
C ASN A 160 28.33 2.77 -7.37
N SER A 161 28.04 3.77 -6.55
CA SER A 161 28.82 4.18 -5.38
C SER A 161 28.23 3.62 -4.08
N ASN A 162 26.92 3.62 -3.99
CA ASN A 162 26.13 3.21 -2.84
C ASN A 162 25.00 2.26 -3.30
N ALA A 163 25.27 0.97 -3.33
CA ALA A 163 24.34 0.01 -3.92
C ALA A 163 22.96 -0.04 -3.24
N LEU A 164 21.93 -0.26 -4.04
CA LEU A 164 20.64 -0.75 -3.55
C LEU A 164 20.74 -2.25 -3.28
N THR A 165 20.34 -2.69 -2.10
CA THR A 165 20.07 -4.11 -1.81
C THR A 165 18.57 -4.36 -1.80
N VAL A 166 18.09 -5.28 -2.64
CA VAL A 166 16.72 -5.76 -2.60
C VAL A 166 16.67 -7.04 -1.77
N GLY A 167 16.17 -6.93 -0.54
CA GLY A 167 16.02 -8.04 0.39
C GLY A 167 14.89 -8.97 -0.04
N ARG A 168 15.20 -10.24 -0.23
CA ARG A 168 14.29 -11.26 -0.79
C ARG A 168 13.14 -11.68 0.13
N ASN A 169 13.25 -11.43 1.43
CA ASN A 169 12.25 -11.77 2.45
C ASN A 169 11.72 -13.21 2.34
N SER A 170 12.62 -14.19 2.30
CA SER A 170 12.40 -15.63 2.16
C SER A 170 11.95 -16.13 0.77
N SER A 171 11.55 -15.26 -0.16
CA SER A 171 11.28 -15.65 -1.56
C SER A 171 12.55 -15.56 -2.40
N ASN A 172 12.69 -16.41 -3.41
CA ASN A 172 13.83 -16.28 -4.34
C ASN A 172 13.70 -15.01 -5.21
N ILE A 173 14.83 -14.53 -5.74
CA ILE A 173 14.87 -13.48 -6.76
C ILE A 173 15.63 -14.06 -7.97
N ALA A 174 14.98 -14.14 -9.12
CA ALA A 174 15.53 -14.67 -10.37
C ALA A 174 16.24 -16.05 -10.17
N ASN A 175 15.55 -16.98 -9.54
CA ASN A 175 16.00 -18.33 -9.16
C ASN A 175 17.10 -18.38 -8.08
N ALA A 176 17.51 -17.25 -7.51
CA ALA A 176 18.56 -17.21 -6.49
C ALA A 176 17.99 -17.05 -5.08
N ALA A 177 18.44 -17.87 -4.14
CA ALA A 177 18.10 -17.76 -2.71
C ALA A 177 19.01 -16.74 -2.01
N SER A 178 19.24 -15.59 -2.63
CA SER A 178 20.07 -14.48 -2.16
C SER A 178 19.39 -13.14 -2.43
N ASP A 179 19.75 -12.13 -1.66
CA ASP A 179 19.33 -10.76 -1.92
C ASP A 179 19.94 -10.26 -3.24
N LEU A 180 19.23 -9.38 -3.93
CA LEU A 180 19.70 -8.78 -5.17
C LEU A 180 20.43 -7.47 -4.85
N VAL A 181 21.72 -7.41 -5.20
CA VAL A 181 22.50 -6.18 -5.11
C VAL A 181 22.51 -5.49 -6.46
N VAL A 182 22.04 -4.25 -6.50
CA VAL A 182 21.99 -3.39 -7.70
C VAL A 182 23.00 -2.28 -7.54
N ASN A 183 24.08 -2.35 -8.34
CA ASN A 183 25.20 -1.39 -8.33
C ASN A 183 25.41 -0.72 -9.70
N THR A 184 24.37 -0.70 -10.51
CA THR A 184 24.40 -0.06 -11.83
C THR A 184 23.81 1.35 -11.73
N GLN A 185 24.59 2.35 -12.10
CA GLN A 185 24.17 3.75 -12.14
C GLN A 185 22.97 3.93 -13.07
N GLY A 186 21.96 4.65 -12.60
CA GLY A 186 20.74 4.94 -13.36
C GLY A 186 19.84 3.73 -13.57
N ALA A 187 20.01 2.65 -12.79
CA ALA A 187 19.17 1.47 -12.91
C ALA A 187 17.69 1.79 -12.67
N ALA A 188 16.83 1.24 -13.53
CA ALA A 188 15.39 1.25 -13.38
C ALA A 188 14.85 -0.13 -13.75
N PHE A 189 14.04 -0.75 -12.88
CA PHE A 189 13.52 -2.09 -13.10
C PHE A 189 12.25 -2.34 -12.29
N CYS A 190 11.48 -3.33 -12.72
CA CYS A 190 10.32 -3.83 -12.01
C CYS A 190 10.49 -5.33 -11.75
N LEU A 191 10.24 -5.74 -10.52
CA LEU A 191 10.13 -7.15 -10.14
C LEU A 191 8.65 -7.53 -10.04
N VAL A 192 8.32 -8.71 -10.57
CA VAL A 192 6.99 -9.34 -10.43
C VAL A 192 7.14 -10.70 -9.78
N PHE A 193 6.25 -11.03 -8.83
CA PHE A 193 6.26 -12.35 -8.22
C PHE A 193 5.59 -13.37 -9.14
N SER A 194 6.33 -14.43 -9.51
CA SER A 194 5.90 -15.44 -10.48
C SER A 194 4.85 -16.42 -9.96
N GLY A 195 4.71 -16.53 -8.65
CA GLY A 195 3.93 -17.60 -8.00
C GLY A 195 4.67 -18.93 -7.89
N ASP A 196 5.83 -19.07 -8.50
CA ASP A 196 6.70 -20.24 -8.42
C ASP A 196 7.77 -20.07 -7.32
N ALA A 197 7.88 -21.04 -6.42
CA ALA A 197 8.80 -20.96 -5.27
C ALA A 197 10.30 -20.98 -5.68
N THR A 198 10.61 -21.62 -6.81
CA THR A 198 11.99 -21.71 -7.32
C THR A 198 12.40 -20.41 -7.98
N THR A 199 11.54 -19.85 -8.84
CA THR A 199 11.81 -18.59 -9.55
C THR A 199 11.67 -17.40 -8.61
N GLY A 200 10.62 -17.39 -7.79
CA GLY A 200 10.31 -16.28 -6.89
C GLY A 200 9.96 -15.01 -7.63
N TRP A 201 10.59 -13.92 -7.27
CA TRP A 201 10.51 -12.63 -7.97
C TRP A 201 11.36 -12.67 -9.24
N THR A 202 10.82 -12.20 -10.34
CA THR A 202 11.51 -12.11 -11.64
C THR A 202 11.39 -10.71 -12.23
N TYR A 203 12.28 -10.38 -13.14
CA TYR A 203 12.22 -9.09 -13.83
C TYR A 203 11.04 -9.07 -14.81
N LYS A 204 10.16 -8.10 -14.61
CA LYS A 204 9.12 -7.75 -15.59
C LYS A 204 9.71 -6.80 -16.64
N GLU A 205 10.51 -5.83 -16.20
CA GLU A 205 11.19 -4.83 -17.02
C GLU A 205 12.60 -4.62 -16.47
N LYS A 206 13.56 -4.35 -17.36
CA LYS A 206 14.97 -4.14 -17.06
C LYS A 206 15.48 -2.89 -17.76
#